data_9e5b25eede3f8bd036e13f43b1b0b4de
#
_entry.id   9e5b25eede3f8bd036e13f43b1b0b4de
#
_cell.length_a   1.000
_cell.length_b   1.000
_cell.length_c   1.000
_cell.angle_alpha   90.00
_cell.angle_beta   90.00
_cell.angle_gamma   90.00
#
_symmetry.space_group_name_H-M   'P 1'
#
loop_
_entity.id
_entity.type
_entity.pdbx_description
1 polymer ?
#
loop_
_entity_poly.entity_id
_entity_poly.type
_entity_poly.pdbx_seq_one_letter_code
_entity_poly.pdbx_strand_id
1 'polypeptide(L)'
;MAKIAPLTGTTSDYQSVADSLILLDREIGVEIASRSDGTTYTIIRQGNGKDKFFDLPKIFDQSAYEDALATTTSNMQTVSQFANNMNAAAANANNAATLANEATTKANAAAKACEGIVVKQNTMVDTVTGLSGVLSLEDGIICVSEA
;
A
#
# COMPACT_ATOMS: atom_id res chain seq x y z
N MET A 1 -10.24 35.41 42.03
CA MET A 1 -9.48 34.62 41.05
C MET A 1 -8.41 35.51 40.44
N ALA A 2 -7.14 35.22 40.67
CA ALA A 2 -6.04 35.94 39.99
C ALA A 2 -6.07 35.55 38.49
N LYS A 3 -6.15 36.54 37.61
CA LYS A 3 -5.97 36.31 36.15
C LYS A 3 -4.47 36.12 35.93
N ILE A 4 -4.07 34.91 35.57
CA ILE A 4 -2.72 34.66 35.07
C ILE A 4 -2.72 35.10 33.61
N ALA A 5 -2.08 36.26 33.34
CA ALA A 5 -1.82 36.65 31.95
C ALA A 5 -0.52 35.99 31.51
N PRO A 6 -0.48 35.30 30.36
CA PRO A 6 0.77 34.72 29.87
C PRO A 6 1.76 35.86 29.52
N LEU A 7 3.02 35.67 29.86
CA LEU A 7 4.09 36.51 29.38
C LEU A 7 4.34 36.22 27.91
N THR A 8 4.13 37.21 27.03
CA THR A 8 4.25 37.03 25.57
C THR A 8 5.34 37.93 25.02
N GLY A 9 6.24 37.39 24.22
CA GLY A 9 7.31 38.14 23.56
C GLY A 9 7.90 37.39 22.36
N THR A 10 8.69 38.11 21.58
CA THR A 10 9.49 37.47 20.51
C THR A 10 10.70 36.77 21.11
N THR A 11 11.32 35.87 20.32
CA THR A 11 12.61 35.24 20.72
C THR A 11 13.64 36.31 21.11
N SER A 12 13.71 37.42 20.35
CA SER A 12 14.63 38.53 20.63
C SER A 12 14.34 39.21 21.95
N ASP A 13 13.05 39.43 22.30
CA ASP A 13 12.66 40.02 23.58
C ASP A 13 13.12 39.13 24.73
N TYR A 14 12.91 37.85 24.66
CA TYR A 14 13.34 36.88 25.66
C TYR A 14 14.87 36.73 25.74
N GLN A 15 15.57 36.78 24.59
CA GLN A 15 17.03 36.75 24.57
C GLN A 15 17.65 37.97 25.29
N SER A 16 17.02 39.12 25.17
CA SER A 16 17.50 40.34 25.83
C SER A 16 17.54 40.24 27.36
N VAL A 17 16.74 39.36 27.94
CA VAL A 17 16.61 39.12 29.39
C VAL A 17 16.92 37.67 29.79
N ALA A 18 17.50 36.90 28.88
CA ALA A 18 17.67 35.45 29.03
C ALA A 18 18.41 35.04 30.32
N ASP A 19 19.40 35.82 30.73
CA ASP A 19 20.19 35.51 31.90
C ASP A 19 19.48 35.75 33.23
N SER A 20 18.40 36.54 33.23
CA SER A 20 17.65 36.94 34.43
C SER A 20 16.19 36.48 34.45
N LEU A 21 15.65 36.08 33.30
CA LEU A 21 14.24 35.69 33.20
C LEU A 21 14.01 34.30 33.77
N ILE A 22 13.38 34.22 34.90
CA ILE A 22 12.89 33.02 35.55
C ILE A 22 11.37 33.16 35.69
N LEU A 23 10.63 32.29 34.98
CA LEU A 23 9.17 32.23 35.16
C LEU A 23 8.84 31.59 36.52
N LEU A 24 7.85 32.13 37.19
CA LEU A 24 7.34 31.56 38.45
C LEU A 24 6.77 30.17 38.21
N ASP A 25 6.62 29.39 39.27
CA ASP A 25 5.98 28.07 39.16
C ASP A 25 4.59 28.20 38.54
N ARG A 26 4.33 27.40 37.49
CA ARG A 26 3.11 27.41 36.66
C ARG A 26 2.85 28.67 35.84
N GLU A 27 3.74 29.62 35.83
CA GLU A 27 3.64 30.77 34.94
C GLU A 27 3.86 30.28 33.48
N ILE A 28 3.09 30.85 32.53
CA ILE A 28 3.19 30.51 31.14
C ILE A 28 3.92 31.60 30.38
N GLY A 29 4.96 31.20 29.66
CA GLY A 29 5.66 32.05 28.70
C GLY A 29 5.34 31.62 27.27
N VAL A 30 5.00 32.60 26.45
CA VAL A 30 4.66 32.40 25.03
C VAL A 30 5.71 33.12 24.19
N GLU A 31 6.56 32.35 23.53
CA GLU A 31 7.59 32.85 22.64
C GLU A 31 7.08 32.82 21.18
N ILE A 32 7.21 33.95 20.48
CA ILE A 32 6.99 34.07 19.05
C ILE A 32 8.34 34.00 18.36
N ALA A 33 8.65 32.85 17.80
CA ALA A 33 9.89 32.58 17.07
C ALA A 33 9.70 32.79 15.57
N SER A 34 10.78 33.10 14.86
CA SER A 34 10.76 33.31 13.41
C SER A 34 11.51 32.20 12.68
N ARG A 35 10.99 31.79 11.52
CA ARG A 35 11.68 30.93 10.57
C ARG A 35 12.55 31.74 9.61
N SER A 36 13.39 31.06 8.88
CA SER A 36 14.26 31.66 7.87
C SER A 36 13.50 32.30 6.72
N ASP A 37 12.27 31.89 6.45
CA ASP A 37 11.38 32.43 5.44
C ASP A 37 10.57 33.67 5.92
N GLY A 38 10.79 34.12 7.15
CA GLY A 38 10.12 35.25 7.75
C GLY A 38 8.76 34.94 8.38
N THR A 39 8.26 33.69 8.28
CA THR A 39 7.06 33.26 9.00
C THR A 39 7.35 33.07 10.48
N THR A 40 6.32 33.18 11.32
CA THR A 40 6.46 33.01 12.77
C THR A 40 5.75 31.76 13.24
N TYR A 41 6.20 31.25 14.40
CA TYR A 41 5.58 30.13 15.08
C TYR A 41 5.65 30.32 16.60
N THR A 42 4.78 29.63 17.31
CA THR A 42 4.62 29.78 18.75
C THR A 42 5.30 28.65 19.50
N ILE A 43 6.04 29.00 20.55
CA ILE A 43 6.58 28.06 21.53
C ILE A 43 5.97 28.44 22.89
N ILE A 44 5.49 27.44 23.63
CA ILE A 44 4.96 27.63 24.97
C ILE A 44 5.84 26.90 25.97
N ARG A 45 6.22 27.58 27.03
CA ARG A 45 6.98 27.03 28.15
C ARG A 45 6.25 27.29 29.46
N GLN A 46 6.40 26.39 30.41
CA GLN A 46 5.85 26.55 31.75
C GLN A 46 6.99 26.76 32.76
N GLY A 47 6.87 27.78 33.58
CA GLY A 47 7.80 28.07 34.63
C GLY A 47 7.80 27.04 35.76
N ASN A 48 8.95 26.87 36.39
CA ASN A 48 9.15 26.04 37.58
C ASN A 48 9.76 26.79 38.75
N GLY A 49 9.88 28.13 38.64
CA GLY A 49 10.44 29.00 39.66
C GLY A 49 11.95 28.91 39.86
N LYS A 50 12.69 28.20 39.00
CA LYS A 50 14.13 27.95 39.16
C LYS A 50 14.94 28.16 37.90
N ASP A 51 14.50 27.55 36.81
CA ASP A 51 15.27 27.47 35.56
C ASP A 51 15.03 28.74 34.73
N LYS A 52 16.04 29.14 33.96
CA LYS A 52 15.94 30.23 33.01
C LYS A 52 14.95 29.88 31.92
N PHE A 53 14.36 30.89 31.29
CA PHE A 53 13.30 30.69 30.28
C PHE A 53 13.66 29.70 29.20
N PHE A 54 14.85 29.76 28.61
CA PHE A 54 15.26 28.86 27.51
C PHE A 54 15.63 27.47 27.99
N ASP A 55 15.92 27.25 29.28
CA ASP A 55 16.21 25.95 29.86
C ASP A 55 14.92 25.17 30.21
N LEU A 56 13.77 25.86 30.23
CA LEU A 56 12.48 25.24 30.49
C LEU A 56 12.06 24.32 29.33
N PRO A 57 11.46 23.18 29.64
CA PRO A 57 10.91 22.31 28.59
C PRO A 57 9.81 23.03 27.82
N LYS A 58 9.79 22.82 26.51
CA LYS A 58 8.70 23.27 25.66
C LYS A 58 7.49 22.38 25.91
N ILE A 59 6.38 22.92 26.39
CA ILE A 59 5.11 22.20 26.53
C ILE A 59 4.31 22.22 25.22
N PHE A 60 4.60 23.18 24.34
CA PHE A 60 4.11 23.24 22.98
C PHE A 60 5.16 23.89 22.07
N ASP A 61 5.36 23.32 20.88
CA ASP A 61 6.19 23.87 19.81
C ASP A 61 5.42 23.71 18.51
N GLN A 62 4.89 24.82 17.99
CA GLN A 62 4.08 24.82 16.79
C GLN A 62 4.84 24.29 15.57
N SER A 63 6.15 24.60 15.45
CA SER A 63 6.96 24.12 14.33
C SER A 63 7.08 22.59 14.34
N ALA A 64 7.40 22.02 15.49
CA ALA A 64 7.49 20.57 15.64
C ALA A 64 6.13 19.87 15.39
N TYR A 65 5.03 20.51 15.80
CA TYR A 65 3.68 20.00 15.54
C TYR A 65 3.35 20.00 14.04
N GLU A 66 3.66 21.10 13.35
CA GLU A 66 3.44 21.24 11.89
C GLU A 66 4.28 20.24 11.09
N ASP A 67 5.54 20.04 11.47
CA ASP A 67 6.43 19.05 10.85
C ASP A 67 5.91 17.61 11.06
N ALA A 68 5.42 17.30 12.25
CA ALA A 68 4.80 16.00 12.52
C ALA A 68 3.52 15.78 11.70
N LEU A 69 2.71 16.83 11.56
CA LEU A 69 1.49 16.80 10.74
C LEU A 69 1.82 16.60 9.25
N ALA A 70 2.82 17.33 8.73
CA ALA A 70 3.28 17.17 7.35
C ALA A 70 3.80 15.76 7.07
N THR A 71 4.60 15.21 8.00
CA THR A 71 5.10 13.83 7.93
C THR A 71 3.95 12.82 7.92
N THR A 72 2.98 13.00 8.80
CA THR A 72 1.79 12.12 8.88
C THR A 72 1.00 12.16 7.58
N THR A 73 0.79 13.35 7.02
CA THR A 73 0.08 13.53 5.74
C THR A 73 0.81 12.84 4.59
N SER A 74 2.14 12.98 4.52
CA SER A 74 2.97 12.28 3.52
C SER A 74 2.88 10.76 3.65
N ASN A 75 2.93 10.25 4.87
CA ASN A 75 2.78 8.81 5.14
C ASN A 75 1.40 8.30 4.71
N MET A 76 0.33 9.04 4.97
CA MET A 76 -1.02 8.69 4.52
C MET A 76 -1.14 8.63 3.00
N GLN A 77 -0.50 9.56 2.28
CA GLN A 77 -0.44 9.54 0.81
C GLN A 77 0.28 8.30 0.30
N THR A 78 1.42 7.95 0.92
CA THR A 78 2.20 6.75 0.57
C THR A 78 1.37 5.48 0.79
N VAL A 79 0.67 5.36 1.92
CA VAL A 79 -0.23 4.22 2.21
C VAL A 79 -1.35 4.12 1.18
N SER A 80 -1.95 5.25 0.80
CA SER A 80 -3.00 5.28 -0.24
C SER A 80 -2.48 4.81 -1.60
N GLN A 81 -1.28 5.25 -2.01
CA GLN A 81 -0.64 4.78 -3.25
C GLN A 81 -0.36 3.29 -3.21
N PHE A 82 0.13 2.79 -2.07
CA PHE A 82 0.38 1.36 -1.89
C PHE A 82 -0.91 0.54 -2.01
N ALA A 83 -2.00 0.98 -1.39
CA ALA A 83 -3.30 0.32 -1.50
C ALA A 83 -3.81 0.28 -2.96
N ASN A 84 -3.65 1.36 -3.72
CA ASN A 84 -4.01 1.41 -5.13
C ASN A 84 -3.18 0.43 -5.97
N ASN A 85 -1.87 0.34 -5.71
CA ASN A 85 -0.99 -0.61 -6.39
C ASN A 85 -1.35 -2.06 -6.08
N MET A 86 -1.70 -2.37 -4.83
CA MET A 86 -2.17 -3.70 -4.44
C MET A 86 -3.47 -4.07 -5.15
N ASN A 87 -4.43 -3.15 -5.26
CA ASN A 87 -5.68 -3.38 -5.96
C ASN A 87 -5.45 -3.65 -7.46
N ALA A 88 -4.55 -2.89 -8.09
CA ALA A 88 -4.15 -3.12 -9.49
C ALA A 88 -3.48 -4.49 -9.68
N ALA A 89 -2.58 -4.88 -8.78
CA ALA A 89 -1.94 -6.19 -8.82
C ALA A 89 -2.94 -7.33 -8.65
N ALA A 90 -3.90 -7.19 -7.75
CA ALA A 90 -4.98 -8.17 -7.56
C ALA A 90 -5.87 -8.31 -8.82
N ALA A 91 -6.21 -7.20 -9.46
CA ALA A 91 -6.95 -7.22 -10.71
C ALA A 91 -6.19 -7.92 -11.83
N ASN A 92 -4.88 -7.68 -11.97
CA ASN A 92 -4.01 -8.34 -12.93
C ASN A 92 -3.92 -9.85 -12.67
N ALA A 93 -3.79 -10.26 -11.41
CA ALA A 93 -3.77 -11.67 -11.03
C ALA A 93 -5.09 -12.38 -11.37
N ASN A 94 -6.22 -11.76 -11.13
CA ASN A 94 -7.53 -12.29 -11.51
C ASN A 94 -7.69 -12.45 -13.03
N ASN A 95 -7.23 -11.46 -13.80
CA ASN A 95 -7.24 -11.55 -15.27
C ASN A 95 -6.35 -12.71 -15.77
N ALA A 96 -5.15 -12.87 -15.20
CA ALA A 96 -4.26 -13.97 -15.55
C ALA A 96 -4.89 -15.34 -15.22
N ALA A 97 -5.56 -15.47 -14.08
CA ALA A 97 -6.28 -16.70 -13.71
C ALA A 97 -7.42 -17.00 -14.69
N THR A 98 -8.17 -16.00 -15.14
CA THR A 98 -9.22 -16.17 -16.16
C THR A 98 -8.65 -16.67 -17.47
N LEU A 99 -7.57 -16.06 -17.96
CA LEU A 99 -6.90 -16.49 -19.20
C LEU A 99 -6.34 -17.91 -19.10
N ALA A 100 -5.79 -18.30 -17.96
CA ALA A 100 -5.32 -19.66 -17.72
C ALA A 100 -6.46 -20.68 -17.75
N ASN A 101 -7.60 -20.36 -17.16
CA ASN A 101 -8.80 -21.22 -17.21
C ASN A 101 -9.35 -21.38 -18.64
N GLU A 102 -9.38 -20.29 -19.42
CA GLU A 102 -9.79 -20.33 -20.83
C GLU A 102 -8.82 -21.19 -21.66
N ALA A 103 -7.51 -21.05 -21.45
CA ALA A 103 -6.51 -21.87 -22.13
C ALA A 103 -6.68 -23.36 -21.79
N THR A 104 -6.92 -23.68 -20.54
CA THR A 104 -7.18 -25.06 -20.08
C THR A 104 -8.44 -25.62 -20.73
N THR A 105 -9.50 -24.83 -20.82
CA THR A 105 -10.75 -25.25 -21.50
C THR A 105 -10.53 -25.54 -22.97
N LYS A 106 -9.77 -24.69 -23.68
CA LYS A 106 -9.43 -24.89 -25.10
C LYS A 106 -8.55 -26.13 -25.29
N ALA A 107 -7.56 -26.36 -24.43
CA ALA A 107 -6.71 -27.53 -24.46
C ALA A 107 -7.51 -28.85 -24.29
N ASN A 108 -8.43 -28.87 -23.32
CA ASN A 108 -9.30 -30.00 -23.07
C ASN A 108 -10.24 -30.27 -24.25
N ALA A 109 -10.76 -29.23 -24.88
CA ALA A 109 -11.60 -29.37 -26.08
C ALA A 109 -10.79 -29.95 -27.28
N ALA A 110 -9.55 -29.46 -27.46
CA ALA A 110 -8.65 -30.02 -28.50
C ALA A 110 -8.29 -31.48 -28.24
N ALA A 111 -8.00 -31.87 -27.01
CA ALA A 111 -7.73 -33.24 -26.62
C ALA A 111 -8.91 -34.18 -26.97
N LYS A 112 -10.14 -33.78 -26.61
CA LYS A 112 -11.35 -34.53 -26.95
C LYS A 112 -11.57 -34.66 -28.48
N ALA A 113 -11.26 -33.58 -29.22
CA ALA A 113 -11.34 -33.63 -30.68
C ALA A 113 -10.33 -34.64 -31.29
N CYS A 114 -9.11 -34.67 -30.75
CA CYS A 114 -8.08 -35.66 -31.15
C CYS A 114 -8.51 -37.08 -30.84
N GLU A 115 -9.06 -37.34 -29.63
CA GLU A 115 -9.62 -38.67 -29.28
C GLU A 115 -10.69 -39.11 -30.29
N GLY A 116 -11.60 -38.19 -30.66
CA GLY A 116 -12.64 -38.48 -31.66
C GLY A 116 -12.10 -38.78 -33.06
N ILE A 117 -10.94 -38.19 -33.44
CA ILE A 117 -10.27 -38.49 -34.70
C ILE A 117 -9.62 -39.89 -34.67
N VAL A 118 -8.93 -40.19 -33.56
CA VAL A 118 -8.27 -41.53 -33.41
C VAL A 118 -9.30 -42.64 -33.50
N VAL A 119 -10.44 -42.50 -32.81
CA VAL A 119 -11.51 -43.50 -32.87
C VAL A 119 -12.04 -43.66 -34.30
N LYS A 120 -12.26 -42.57 -35.05
CA LYS A 120 -12.73 -42.61 -36.44
C LYS A 120 -11.69 -43.21 -37.40
N GLN A 121 -10.42 -42.94 -37.20
CA GLN A 121 -9.35 -43.49 -38.04
C GLN A 121 -9.16 -45.01 -37.86
N ASN A 122 -9.45 -45.52 -36.67
CA ASN A 122 -9.33 -46.93 -36.37
C ASN A 122 -10.55 -47.75 -36.75
N THR A 123 -11.63 -47.08 -37.20
CA THR A 123 -12.85 -47.78 -37.66
C THR A 123 -12.92 -47.78 -39.19
N MET A 124 -12.85 -48.91 -39.78
CA MET A 124 -13.10 -49.07 -41.21
C MET A 124 -14.55 -49.52 -41.43
N VAL A 125 -15.18 -48.97 -42.45
CA VAL A 125 -16.51 -49.41 -42.89
C VAL A 125 -16.36 -50.01 -44.28
N ASP A 126 -16.74 -51.30 -44.44
CA ASP A 126 -16.87 -51.88 -45.73
C ASP A 126 -18.05 -51.23 -46.46
N THR A 127 -17.75 -50.60 -47.60
CA THR A 127 -18.75 -49.84 -48.38
C THR A 127 -19.70 -50.75 -49.13
N VAL A 128 -19.37 -52.06 -49.27
CA VAL A 128 -20.22 -53.02 -49.97
C VAL A 128 -21.18 -53.73 -49.03
N THR A 129 -20.70 -54.10 -47.84
CA THR A 129 -21.51 -54.84 -46.87
C THR A 129 -22.05 -53.97 -45.75
N GLY A 130 -21.50 -52.76 -45.59
CA GLY A 130 -21.85 -51.87 -44.48
C GLY A 130 -21.33 -52.31 -43.10
N LEU A 131 -20.52 -53.36 -43.06
CA LEU A 131 -19.93 -53.85 -41.81
C LEU A 131 -18.79 -52.94 -41.36
N SER A 132 -18.75 -52.67 -40.08
CA SER A 132 -17.69 -51.84 -39.43
C SER A 132 -16.69 -52.76 -38.75
N GLY A 133 -15.41 -52.43 -38.88
CA GLY A 133 -14.33 -53.11 -38.19
C GLY A 133 -13.35 -52.18 -37.58
N VAL A 134 -12.70 -52.55 -36.47
CA VAL A 134 -11.63 -51.80 -35.81
C VAL A 134 -10.30 -52.30 -36.31
N LEU A 135 -9.46 -51.37 -36.81
CA LEU A 135 -8.07 -51.65 -37.17
C LEU A 135 -7.21 -51.68 -35.90
N SER A 136 -6.56 -52.81 -35.67
CA SER A 136 -5.52 -52.91 -34.63
C SER A 136 -4.21 -53.37 -35.26
N LEU A 137 -3.09 -53.09 -34.63
CA LEU A 137 -1.77 -53.59 -35.00
C LEU A 137 -1.34 -54.57 -33.92
N GLU A 138 -1.32 -55.89 -34.27
CA GLU A 138 -0.88 -56.91 -33.35
C GLU A 138 0.37 -57.61 -33.98
N ASP A 139 1.47 -57.59 -33.19
CA ASP A 139 2.76 -58.21 -33.63
C ASP A 139 3.26 -57.71 -35.01
N GLY A 140 2.99 -56.44 -35.33
CA GLY A 140 3.37 -55.89 -36.65
C GLY A 140 2.43 -56.20 -37.78
N ILE A 141 1.33 -56.92 -37.56
CA ILE A 141 0.32 -57.28 -38.52
C ILE A 141 -0.94 -56.41 -38.30
N ILE A 142 -1.45 -55.88 -39.40
CA ILE A 142 -2.72 -55.13 -39.35
C ILE A 142 -3.86 -56.14 -39.25
N CYS A 143 -4.57 -56.11 -38.16
CA CYS A 143 -5.75 -56.92 -37.92
C CYS A 143 -7.03 -56.10 -38.06
N VAL A 144 -8.09 -56.64 -38.56
CA VAL A 144 -9.43 -56.09 -38.57
C VAL A 144 -10.31 -56.98 -37.72
N SER A 145 -10.85 -56.46 -36.63
CA SER A 145 -11.86 -57.15 -35.84
C SER A 145 -13.24 -56.55 -36.09
N GLU A 146 -14.28 -57.36 -36.07
CA GLU A 146 -15.66 -56.83 -36.12
C GLU A 146 -15.91 -55.94 -34.93
N ALA A 147 -16.57 -54.80 -35.16
CA ALA A 147 -16.90 -53.78 -34.14
C ALA A 147 -18.14 -54.15 -33.33
#